data_bfe64ad63c70b6770a51417215bbbe1c
#
_entry.id   bfe64ad63c70b6770a51417215bbbe1c
#
_cell.length_a   1.000
_cell.length_b   1.000
_cell.length_c   1.000
_cell.angle_alpha   90.00
_cell.angle_beta   90.00
_cell.angle_gamma   90.00
#
_symmetry.space_group_name_H-M   'P 1'
#
loop_
_entity.id
_entity.type
_entity.pdbx_description
1 polymer ?
#
loop_
_entity_poly.entity_id
_entity_poly.type
_entity_poly.pdbx_seq_one_letter_code
_entity_poly.pdbx_strand_id
1 'polypeptide(L)'
;RSLFPLTIEMCNRISRQFGGKMRISFAGGADYFNCDKLFAAGIWPITVATTILKPGGYNRLHQMVEKVKDMPYRAFSGNDPAAISDLAASALHDFHHLKAIKPLPSRKKDEQVPLLDCFTAPCKGGCPIEQDIPEYLELCRKGLYGPALKLITEKNALPFITGTICAHRCQGKCSRNFYEESVHIRETKLLAAEKGYNTLMASLRMPEPVEDKKVAIVGGGPTGIAAAYFLGREGVPTTIFERERKLGGVP
;
A
#
# COMPACT_ATOMS: atom_id res chain seq x y z
N ARG A 1 13.06 -6.41 -8.66
CA ARG A 1 14.21 -6.76 -9.54
C ARG A 1 15.45 -5.95 -9.18
N SER A 2 15.34 -4.63 -9.08
CA SER A 2 16.49 -3.74 -8.75
C SER A 2 16.98 -3.82 -7.30
N LEU A 3 16.27 -4.50 -6.42
CA LEU A 3 16.70 -4.70 -5.03
C LEU A 3 17.82 -5.74 -4.91
N PHE A 4 17.83 -6.75 -5.77
CA PHE A 4 18.79 -7.85 -5.69
C PHE A 4 20.26 -7.40 -5.79
N PRO A 5 20.67 -6.56 -6.76
CA PRO A 5 22.06 -6.08 -6.81
C PRO A 5 22.52 -5.38 -5.54
N LEU A 6 21.63 -4.59 -4.91
CA LEU A 6 21.96 -3.89 -3.67
C LEU A 6 22.11 -4.87 -2.48
N THR A 7 21.18 -5.81 -2.35
CA THR A 7 21.17 -6.74 -1.23
C THR A 7 22.28 -7.80 -1.33
N ILE A 8 22.62 -8.26 -2.55
CA ILE A 8 23.72 -9.20 -2.74
C ILE A 8 25.08 -8.51 -2.50
N GLU A 9 25.22 -7.23 -2.83
CA GLU A 9 26.42 -6.47 -2.49
C GLU A 9 26.56 -6.30 -0.97
N MET A 10 25.48 -6.06 -0.25
CA MET A 10 25.51 -6.04 1.22
C MET A 10 25.92 -7.40 1.79
N CYS A 11 25.39 -8.49 1.22
CA CYS A 11 25.74 -9.86 1.58
C CYS A 11 27.24 -10.12 1.31
N ASN A 12 27.77 -9.65 0.18
CA ASN A 12 29.19 -9.75 -0.18
C ASN A 12 30.08 -9.06 0.88
N ARG A 13 29.75 -7.84 1.27
CA ARG A 13 30.51 -7.11 2.30
C ARG A 13 30.53 -7.85 3.63
N ILE A 14 29.38 -8.34 4.09
CA ILE A 14 29.28 -9.12 5.33
C ILE A 14 30.07 -10.42 5.22
N SER A 15 29.92 -11.17 4.14
CA SER A 15 30.63 -12.42 3.93
C SER A 15 32.14 -12.23 3.97
N ARG A 16 32.65 -11.23 3.28
CA ARG A 16 34.09 -10.90 3.26
C ARG A 16 34.60 -10.46 4.62
N GLN A 17 33.86 -9.61 5.33
CA GLN A 17 34.24 -9.11 6.67
C GLN A 17 34.39 -10.25 7.67
N PHE A 18 33.53 -11.26 7.60
CA PHE A 18 33.54 -12.41 8.52
C PHE A 18 34.20 -13.67 7.93
N GLY A 19 34.89 -13.54 6.79
CA GLY A 19 35.60 -14.65 6.14
C GLY A 19 34.69 -15.84 5.82
N GLY A 20 33.43 -15.60 5.46
CA GLY A 20 32.44 -16.62 5.15
C GLY A 20 31.87 -17.38 6.36
N LYS A 21 32.33 -17.13 7.57
CA LYS A 21 31.93 -17.88 8.76
C LYS A 21 30.54 -17.52 9.30
N MET A 22 30.02 -16.35 8.93
CA MET A 22 28.73 -15.89 9.39
C MET A 22 27.61 -16.49 8.54
N ARG A 23 26.60 -17.09 9.18
CA ARG A 23 25.41 -17.58 8.49
C ARG A 23 24.52 -16.41 8.05
N ILE A 24 24.21 -16.36 6.77
CA ILE A 24 23.42 -15.29 6.18
C ILE A 24 22.08 -15.85 5.70
N SER A 25 20.99 -15.27 6.19
CA SER A 25 19.64 -15.45 5.63
C SER A 25 19.39 -14.35 4.59
N PHE A 26 18.85 -14.72 3.43
CA PHE A 26 18.65 -13.79 2.33
C PHE A 26 17.18 -13.57 2.04
N ALA A 27 16.72 -12.31 2.09
CA ALA A 27 15.34 -11.92 1.85
C ALA A 27 15.17 -10.80 0.81
N GLY A 28 16.24 -10.40 0.15
CA GLY A 28 16.31 -9.19 -0.68
C GLY A 28 16.26 -9.43 -2.19
N GLY A 29 15.12 -9.83 -2.74
CA GLY A 29 14.97 -9.99 -4.20
C GLY A 29 15.36 -11.36 -4.74
N ALA A 30 15.34 -12.39 -3.91
CA ALA A 30 15.47 -13.76 -4.34
C ALA A 30 14.32 -14.15 -5.28
N ASP A 31 14.67 -14.80 -6.38
CA ASP A 31 13.73 -15.30 -7.37
C ASP A 31 14.32 -16.50 -8.14
N TYR A 32 13.60 -16.97 -9.15
CA TYR A 32 14.02 -18.12 -9.97
C TYR A 32 15.41 -17.94 -10.62
N PHE A 33 15.82 -16.71 -10.94
CA PHE A 33 17.06 -16.45 -11.69
C PHE A 33 18.31 -16.43 -10.82
N ASN A 34 18.15 -16.43 -9.48
CA ASN A 34 19.27 -16.30 -8.55
C ASN A 34 19.25 -17.28 -7.37
N CYS A 35 18.14 -18.02 -7.14
CA CYS A 35 17.99 -18.88 -5.96
C CYS A 35 19.02 -20.02 -5.93
N ASP A 36 19.38 -20.60 -7.08
CA ASP A 36 20.38 -21.66 -7.20
C ASP A 36 21.79 -21.14 -6.88
N LYS A 37 22.13 -19.97 -7.38
CA LYS A 37 23.43 -19.33 -7.14
C LYS A 37 23.58 -18.94 -5.66
N LEU A 38 22.53 -18.42 -5.05
CA LEU A 38 22.52 -18.14 -3.60
C LEU A 38 22.73 -19.41 -2.78
N PHE A 39 22.00 -20.46 -3.14
CA PHE A 39 22.10 -21.76 -2.44
C PHE A 39 23.49 -22.39 -2.60
N ALA A 40 24.03 -22.39 -3.81
CA ALA A 40 25.38 -22.89 -4.11
C ALA A 40 26.47 -22.15 -3.32
N ALA A 41 26.29 -20.83 -3.14
CA ALA A 41 27.22 -19.99 -2.37
C ALA A 41 27.10 -20.18 -0.83
N GLY A 42 26.24 -21.08 -0.36
CA GLY A 42 26.04 -21.33 1.08
C GLY A 42 25.15 -20.29 1.77
N ILE A 43 24.36 -19.55 1.03
CA ILE A 43 23.40 -18.58 1.56
C ILE A 43 22.03 -19.24 1.71
N TRP A 44 21.61 -19.48 2.92
CA TRP A 44 20.31 -20.04 3.27
C TRP A 44 20.02 -19.87 4.78
N PRO A 45 18.73 -19.73 5.19
CA PRO A 45 17.52 -19.83 4.38
C PRO A 45 17.34 -18.66 3.40
N ILE A 46 16.64 -18.94 2.28
CA ILE A 46 16.25 -17.95 1.29
C ILE A 46 14.75 -17.67 1.47
N THR A 47 14.40 -16.43 1.72
CA THR A 47 13.01 -16.00 1.92
C THR A 47 12.51 -15.25 0.69
N VAL A 48 11.31 -15.60 0.24
CA VAL A 48 10.65 -14.95 -0.88
C VAL A 48 9.27 -14.44 -0.46
N ALA A 49 8.95 -13.21 -0.81
CA ALA A 49 7.64 -12.62 -0.58
C ALA A 49 7.07 -12.05 -1.90
N THR A 50 7.70 -11.03 -2.45
CA THR A 50 7.22 -10.35 -3.67
C THR A 50 7.08 -11.28 -4.87
N THR A 51 7.91 -12.32 -4.97
CA THR A 51 7.86 -13.30 -6.05
C THR A 51 6.56 -14.09 -6.04
N ILE A 52 6.05 -14.43 -4.85
CA ILE A 52 4.79 -15.17 -4.67
C ILE A 52 3.57 -14.28 -4.94
N LEU A 53 3.70 -12.98 -4.67
CA LEU A 53 2.61 -12.01 -4.88
C LEU A 53 2.41 -11.61 -6.36
N LYS A 54 3.31 -11.99 -7.24
CA LYS A 54 3.21 -11.74 -8.69
C LYS A 54 2.35 -12.81 -9.39
N PRO A 55 1.83 -12.53 -10.60
CA PRO A 55 1.16 -13.54 -11.42
C PRO A 55 2.00 -14.82 -11.50
N GLY A 56 1.36 -15.97 -11.27
CA GLY A 56 2.02 -17.27 -11.12
C GLY A 56 2.11 -17.74 -9.65
N GLY A 57 1.99 -16.83 -8.67
CA GLY A 57 1.85 -17.16 -7.25
C GLY A 57 2.78 -18.27 -6.75
N TYR A 58 2.23 -19.29 -6.12
CA TYR A 58 2.97 -20.44 -5.59
C TYR A 58 3.64 -21.30 -6.65
N ASN A 59 3.20 -21.26 -7.92
CA ASN A 59 3.89 -21.97 -9.01
C ASN A 59 5.32 -21.45 -9.20
N ARG A 60 5.56 -20.18 -8.93
CA ARG A 60 6.93 -19.61 -8.94
C ARG A 60 7.80 -20.19 -7.83
N LEU A 61 7.22 -20.39 -6.65
CA LEU A 61 7.93 -21.06 -5.55
C LEU A 61 8.26 -22.51 -5.92
N HIS A 62 7.30 -23.23 -6.53
CA HIS A 62 7.54 -24.59 -7.02
C HIS A 62 8.69 -24.62 -8.03
N GLN A 63 8.72 -23.74 -9.02
CA GLN A 63 9.82 -23.63 -9.98
C GLN A 63 11.18 -23.38 -9.29
N MET A 64 11.21 -22.55 -8.25
CA MET A 64 12.44 -22.31 -7.48
C MET A 64 12.88 -23.55 -6.72
N VAL A 65 11.94 -24.28 -6.10
CA VAL A 65 12.22 -25.55 -5.40
C VAL A 65 12.75 -26.58 -6.38
N GLU A 66 12.10 -26.77 -7.53
CA GLU A 66 12.55 -27.69 -8.59
C GLU A 66 13.97 -27.38 -9.05
N LYS A 67 14.34 -26.11 -9.10
CA LYS A 67 15.68 -25.70 -9.51
C LYS A 67 16.78 -26.05 -8.51
N VAL A 68 16.45 -26.13 -7.23
CA VAL A 68 17.44 -26.37 -6.14
C VAL A 68 17.34 -27.77 -5.50
N LYS A 69 16.28 -28.55 -5.77
CA LYS A 69 15.99 -29.81 -5.09
C LYS A 69 17.10 -30.85 -5.20
N ASP A 70 17.78 -30.88 -6.36
CA ASP A 70 18.84 -31.87 -6.62
C ASP A 70 20.24 -31.33 -6.26
N MET A 71 20.30 -30.12 -5.72
CA MET A 71 21.58 -29.55 -5.25
C MET A 71 21.97 -30.16 -3.91
N PRO A 72 23.28 -30.46 -3.69
CA PRO A 72 23.72 -31.08 -2.48
C PRO A 72 23.47 -30.17 -1.27
N TYR A 73 22.61 -30.61 -0.35
CA TYR A 73 22.41 -29.94 0.92
C TYR A 73 23.48 -30.42 1.92
N ARG A 74 24.19 -29.48 2.51
CA ARG A 74 25.15 -29.75 3.60
C ARG A 74 24.80 -28.89 4.80
N ALA A 75 25.14 -29.41 6.00
CA ALA A 75 25.07 -28.53 7.17
C ALA A 75 25.96 -27.30 6.96
N PHE A 76 25.56 -26.17 7.54
CA PHE A 76 26.29 -24.92 7.35
C PHE A 76 27.75 -25.06 7.83
N SER A 77 28.70 -24.95 6.93
CA SER A 77 30.14 -24.94 7.17
C SER A 77 30.82 -23.63 6.76
N GLY A 78 30.04 -22.64 6.41
CA GLY A 78 30.45 -21.35 5.88
C GLY A 78 29.77 -21.05 4.56
N ASN A 79 29.78 -19.79 4.16
CA ASN A 79 29.45 -19.37 2.81
C ASN A 79 30.72 -19.11 2.00
N ASP A 80 30.60 -19.09 0.67
CA ASP A 80 31.71 -18.83 -0.25
C ASP A 80 31.79 -17.34 -0.60
N PRO A 81 32.75 -16.58 -0.02
CA PRO A 81 32.88 -15.16 -0.31
C PRO A 81 33.25 -14.86 -1.74
N ALA A 82 33.95 -15.77 -2.45
CA ALA A 82 34.31 -15.56 -3.84
C ALA A 82 33.09 -15.71 -4.74
N ALA A 83 32.32 -16.79 -4.58
CA ALA A 83 31.07 -16.99 -5.31
C ALA A 83 30.05 -15.86 -5.06
N ILE A 84 29.96 -15.33 -3.84
CA ILE A 84 29.10 -14.19 -3.52
C ILE A 84 29.60 -12.92 -4.20
N SER A 85 30.89 -12.69 -4.24
CA SER A 85 31.50 -11.54 -4.91
C SER A 85 31.23 -11.55 -6.42
N ASP A 86 31.38 -12.70 -7.06
CA ASP A 86 31.10 -12.89 -8.48
C ASP A 86 29.62 -12.71 -8.79
N LEU A 87 28.75 -13.22 -7.91
CA LEU A 87 27.31 -13.03 -8.03
C LEU A 87 26.91 -11.56 -7.88
N ALA A 88 27.53 -10.83 -6.95
CA ALA A 88 27.30 -9.40 -6.76
C ALA A 88 27.74 -8.59 -7.99
N ALA A 89 28.91 -8.88 -8.53
CA ALA A 89 29.43 -8.24 -9.74
C ALA A 89 28.53 -8.53 -10.95
N SER A 90 28.14 -9.78 -11.15
CA SER A 90 27.28 -10.17 -12.28
C SER A 90 25.87 -9.58 -12.18
N ALA A 91 25.34 -9.42 -10.97
CA ALA A 91 23.99 -8.87 -10.75
C ALA A 91 23.84 -7.42 -11.25
N LEU A 92 24.91 -6.65 -11.31
CA LEU A 92 24.91 -5.28 -11.82
C LEU A 92 24.63 -5.19 -13.32
N HIS A 93 24.89 -6.26 -14.05
CA HIS A 93 24.77 -6.32 -15.51
C HIS A 93 23.70 -7.30 -15.99
N ASP A 94 23.13 -8.08 -15.07
CA ASP A 94 22.08 -9.05 -15.40
C ASP A 94 20.73 -8.36 -15.62
N PHE A 95 20.21 -8.42 -16.85
CA PHE A 95 18.95 -7.80 -17.25
C PHE A 95 17.73 -8.30 -16.44
N HIS A 96 17.80 -9.50 -15.86
CA HIS A 96 16.73 -10.02 -14.98
C HIS A 96 16.64 -9.22 -13.68
N HIS A 97 17.70 -8.60 -13.23
CA HIS A 97 17.80 -7.81 -12.02
C HIS A 97 17.79 -6.30 -12.30
N LEU A 98 18.10 -5.90 -13.52
CA LEU A 98 18.02 -4.52 -13.95
C LEU A 98 16.57 -4.16 -14.31
N LYS A 99 16.12 -3.04 -13.80
CA LYS A 99 14.88 -2.42 -14.25
C LYS A 99 15.25 -1.35 -15.27
N ALA A 100 14.79 -1.49 -16.49
CA ALA A 100 14.91 -0.41 -17.47
C ALA A 100 14.33 0.87 -16.84
N ILE A 101 15.17 1.88 -16.73
CA ILE A 101 14.71 3.23 -16.37
C ILE A 101 13.89 3.69 -17.56
N LYS A 102 12.58 3.56 -17.45
CA LYS A 102 11.68 4.24 -18.35
C LYS A 102 11.48 5.63 -17.76
N PRO A 103 12.03 6.67 -18.38
CA PRO A 103 11.67 8.02 -17.99
C PRO A 103 10.15 8.09 -18.09
N LEU A 104 9.49 8.33 -16.97
CA LEU A 104 8.07 8.67 -17.01
C LEU A 104 7.97 9.93 -17.85
N PRO A 105 7.23 9.92 -18.97
CA PRO A 105 7.02 11.15 -19.73
C PRO A 105 6.47 12.18 -18.74
N SER A 106 7.09 13.35 -18.72
CA SER A 106 6.58 14.46 -17.93
C SER A 106 5.16 14.71 -18.36
N ARG A 107 4.23 14.74 -17.41
CA ARG A 107 2.86 15.19 -17.65
C ARG A 107 2.74 16.71 -17.59
N LYS A 108 3.79 17.36 -17.11
CA LYS A 108 3.87 18.81 -17.01
C LYS A 108 4.00 19.40 -18.41
N LYS A 109 3.24 20.43 -18.69
CA LYS A 109 3.27 21.21 -19.91
C LYS A 109 3.73 22.60 -19.57
N ASP A 110 4.61 23.15 -20.38
CA ASP A 110 5.11 24.52 -20.21
C ASP A 110 4.08 25.55 -20.71
N GLU A 111 3.14 25.11 -21.53
CA GLU A 111 2.08 25.95 -22.06
C GLU A 111 0.81 25.85 -21.22
N GLN A 112 0.10 26.96 -21.09
CA GLN A 112 -1.21 27.01 -20.46
C GLN A 112 -2.21 26.20 -21.29
N VAL A 113 -2.79 25.17 -20.66
CA VAL A 113 -3.84 24.37 -21.30
C VAL A 113 -5.18 25.13 -21.20
N PRO A 114 -5.98 25.20 -22.27
CA PRO A 114 -7.27 25.85 -22.23
C PRO A 114 -8.17 25.22 -21.15
N LEU A 115 -8.99 26.05 -20.53
CA LEU A 115 -10.02 25.58 -19.61
C LEU A 115 -10.99 24.69 -20.39
N LEU A 116 -11.07 23.45 -19.98
CA LEU A 116 -12.01 22.46 -20.51
C LEU A 116 -13.13 22.28 -19.51
N ASP A 117 -14.36 22.32 -19.97
CA ASP A 117 -15.51 21.91 -19.16
C ASP A 117 -15.37 20.44 -18.82
N CYS A 118 -15.26 20.15 -17.54
CA CYS A 118 -15.16 18.80 -17.02
C CYS A 118 -16.33 18.55 -16.07
N PHE A 119 -17.33 17.83 -16.51
CA PHE A 119 -18.50 17.49 -15.70
C PHE A 119 -18.17 16.56 -14.54
N THR A 120 -17.09 15.80 -14.65
CA THR A 120 -16.62 14.94 -13.58
C THR A 120 -15.14 15.12 -13.38
N ALA A 121 -14.75 15.59 -12.20
CA ALA A 121 -13.34 15.76 -11.84
C ALA A 121 -12.60 14.40 -11.87
N PRO A 122 -11.45 14.30 -12.56
CA PRO A 122 -10.70 13.04 -12.64
C PRO A 122 -10.31 12.44 -11.28
N CYS A 123 -10.13 13.28 -10.27
CA CYS A 123 -9.87 12.85 -8.90
C CYS A 123 -11.05 12.08 -8.28
N LYS A 124 -12.29 12.42 -8.61
CA LYS A 124 -13.48 11.67 -8.17
C LYS A 124 -13.45 10.25 -8.73
N GLY A 125 -13.24 10.08 -10.04
CA GLY A 125 -13.09 8.78 -10.69
C GLY A 125 -11.81 8.02 -10.26
N GLY A 126 -10.81 8.73 -9.71
CA GLY A 126 -9.62 8.14 -9.11
C GLY A 126 -9.80 7.65 -7.67
N CYS A 127 -10.92 8.01 -7.04
CA CYS A 127 -11.27 7.58 -5.69
C CYS A 127 -12.09 6.29 -5.74
N PRO A 128 -11.65 5.19 -5.07
CA PRO A 128 -12.39 3.92 -5.10
C PRO A 128 -13.83 4.00 -4.57
N ILE A 129 -14.11 4.99 -3.72
CA ILE A 129 -15.44 5.23 -3.15
C ILE A 129 -16.10 6.50 -3.73
N GLU A 130 -15.55 7.02 -4.82
CA GLU A 130 -16.09 8.15 -5.58
C GLU A 130 -16.50 9.35 -4.71
N GLN A 131 -15.62 9.75 -3.77
CA GLN A 131 -15.86 10.92 -2.93
C GLN A 131 -15.96 12.19 -3.76
N ASP A 132 -16.81 13.12 -3.34
CA ASP A 132 -16.93 14.45 -3.94
C ASP A 132 -15.77 15.37 -3.53
N ILE A 133 -14.60 15.06 -4.11
CA ILE A 133 -13.34 15.70 -3.75
C ILE A 133 -13.36 17.20 -4.01
N PRO A 134 -13.78 17.69 -5.19
CA PRO A 134 -13.80 19.12 -5.44
C PRO A 134 -14.65 19.89 -4.43
N GLU A 135 -15.81 19.36 -4.08
CA GLU A 135 -16.76 20.03 -3.19
C GLU A 135 -16.21 20.13 -1.76
N TYR A 136 -15.68 19.03 -1.17
CA TYR A 136 -15.12 19.15 0.17
C TYR A 136 -13.83 19.99 0.22
N LEU A 137 -13.04 20.03 -0.85
CA LEU A 137 -11.89 20.92 -0.95
C LEU A 137 -12.33 22.40 -0.94
N GLU A 138 -13.37 22.72 -1.67
CA GLU A 138 -13.94 24.08 -1.71
C GLU A 138 -14.55 24.48 -0.36
N LEU A 139 -15.24 23.56 0.30
CA LEU A 139 -15.74 23.78 1.67
C LEU A 139 -14.59 24.03 2.65
N CYS A 140 -13.51 23.27 2.56
CA CYS A 140 -12.31 23.47 3.38
C CYS A 140 -11.65 24.83 3.08
N ARG A 141 -11.57 25.23 1.80
CA ARG A 141 -11.03 26.53 1.40
C ARG A 141 -11.82 27.68 2.03
N LYS A 142 -13.14 27.53 2.16
CA LYS A 142 -14.03 28.47 2.83
C LYS A 142 -13.98 28.40 4.36
N GLY A 143 -13.20 27.47 4.94
CA GLY A 143 -13.16 27.24 6.39
C GLY A 143 -14.37 26.47 6.95
N LEU A 144 -15.22 25.94 6.08
CA LEU A 144 -16.44 25.20 6.45
C LEU A 144 -16.15 23.72 6.70
N TYR A 145 -15.30 23.43 7.69
CA TYR A 145 -14.82 22.07 7.97
C TYR A 145 -15.92 21.09 8.42
N GLY A 146 -16.92 21.56 9.16
CA GLY A 146 -18.06 20.73 9.56
C GLY A 146 -18.86 20.22 8.36
N PRO A 147 -19.35 21.10 7.46
CA PRO A 147 -19.95 20.71 6.19
C PRO A 147 -19.06 19.84 5.31
N ALA A 148 -17.74 20.14 5.23
CA ALA A 148 -16.80 19.34 4.49
C ALA A 148 -16.72 17.90 5.06
N LEU A 149 -16.63 17.75 6.37
CA LEU A 149 -16.59 16.45 7.01
C LEU A 149 -17.91 15.69 6.84
N LYS A 150 -19.05 16.38 6.91
CA LYS A 150 -20.35 15.78 6.63
C LYS A 150 -20.40 15.17 5.24
N LEU A 151 -19.97 15.91 4.23
CA LEU A 151 -19.89 15.42 2.85
C LEU A 151 -18.93 14.22 2.71
N ILE A 152 -17.76 14.30 3.34
CA ILE A 152 -16.79 13.20 3.35
C ILE A 152 -17.41 11.93 3.95
N THR A 153 -18.12 12.07 5.07
CA THR A 153 -18.68 10.93 5.80
C THR A 153 -19.92 10.31 5.14
N GLU A 154 -20.45 10.91 4.08
CA GLU A 154 -21.47 10.27 3.24
C GLU A 154 -20.99 8.97 2.60
N LYS A 155 -19.69 8.90 2.25
CA LYS A 155 -19.07 7.76 1.58
C LYS A 155 -17.87 7.17 2.33
N ASN A 156 -17.43 7.80 3.40
CA ASN A 156 -16.22 7.42 4.13
C ASN A 156 -16.46 7.46 5.64
N ALA A 157 -16.77 6.31 6.21
CA ALA A 157 -17.04 6.19 7.65
C ALA A 157 -15.81 6.49 8.54
N LEU A 158 -14.60 6.40 8.01
CA LEU A 158 -13.35 6.46 8.78
C LEU A 158 -12.41 7.54 8.24
N PRO A 159 -12.80 8.83 8.26
CA PRO A 159 -12.07 9.91 7.61
C PRO A 159 -10.69 10.17 8.23
N PHE A 160 -10.51 9.97 9.53
CA PHE A 160 -9.21 10.08 10.20
C PHE A 160 -8.23 9.01 9.70
N ILE A 161 -8.64 7.75 9.68
CA ILE A 161 -7.80 6.64 9.20
C ILE A 161 -7.46 6.84 7.72
N THR A 162 -8.46 7.05 6.89
CA THR A 162 -8.24 7.25 5.45
C THR A 162 -7.56 8.57 5.13
N GLY A 163 -7.64 9.57 5.99
CA GLY A 163 -6.88 10.81 5.91
C GLY A 163 -5.39 10.60 6.14
N THR A 164 -5.03 9.56 6.90
CA THR A 164 -3.65 9.23 7.26
C THR A 164 -3.02 8.20 6.32
N ILE A 165 -3.70 7.07 6.08
CA ILE A 165 -3.07 5.92 5.39
C ILE A 165 -3.60 5.63 3.98
N CYS A 166 -4.56 6.41 3.46
CA CYS A 166 -5.08 6.22 2.11
C CYS A 166 -3.95 6.33 1.07
N ALA A 167 -3.95 5.41 0.09
CA ALA A 167 -3.00 5.42 -1.03
C ALA A 167 -3.19 6.62 -2.00
N HIS A 168 -4.10 7.52 -1.73
CA HIS A 168 -4.40 8.78 -2.44
C HIS A 168 -4.31 8.71 -3.97
N ARG A 169 -4.83 7.65 -4.58
CA ARG A 169 -4.85 7.46 -6.04
C ARG A 169 -5.50 8.63 -6.80
N CYS A 170 -6.40 9.34 -6.14
CA CYS A 170 -7.02 10.57 -6.64
C CYS A 170 -6.01 11.67 -6.94
N GLN A 171 -4.96 11.83 -6.12
CA GLN A 171 -3.89 12.80 -6.36
C GLN A 171 -3.13 12.50 -7.66
N GLY A 172 -2.92 11.22 -7.99
CA GLY A 172 -2.33 10.81 -9.26
C GLY A 172 -3.21 11.09 -10.49
N LYS A 173 -4.51 11.33 -10.30
CA LYS A 173 -5.46 11.70 -11.35
C LYS A 173 -5.77 13.19 -11.37
N CYS A 174 -5.18 13.97 -10.46
CA CYS A 174 -5.42 15.40 -10.40
C CYS A 174 -4.96 16.09 -11.69
N SER A 175 -5.84 16.90 -12.29
CA SER A 175 -5.52 17.66 -13.51
C SER A 175 -4.40 18.69 -13.31
N ARG A 176 -4.20 19.16 -12.07
CA ARG A 176 -3.07 20.06 -11.75
C ARG A 176 -1.70 19.43 -12.01
N ASN A 177 -1.59 18.11 -12.03
CA ASN A 177 -0.36 17.41 -12.39
C ASN A 177 0.18 17.77 -13.80
N PHE A 178 -0.63 18.40 -14.65
CA PHE A 178 -0.19 18.89 -15.97
C PHE A 178 0.66 20.15 -15.87
N TYR A 179 0.54 20.91 -14.78
CA TYR A 179 1.19 22.22 -14.62
C TYR A 179 2.08 22.29 -13.38
N GLU A 180 1.63 21.68 -12.29
CA GLU A 180 2.21 21.81 -10.96
C GLU A 180 1.99 20.54 -10.16
N GLU A 181 2.12 20.60 -8.86
CA GLU A 181 1.81 19.48 -7.98
C GLU A 181 0.30 19.29 -7.80
N SER A 182 -0.11 18.05 -7.58
CA SER A 182 -1.50 17.73 -7.24
C SER A 182 -1.95 18.44 -5.98
N VAL A 183 -3.25 18.70 -5.89
CA VAL A 183 -3.85 19.14 -4.62
C VAL A 183 -3.60 18.08 -3.53
N HIS A 184 -3.25 18.53 -2.33
CA HIS A 184 -3.07 17.67 -1.13
C HIS A 184 -4.41 17.14 -0.61
N ILE A 185 -5.05 16.28 -1.41
CA ILE A 185 -6.42 15.80 -1.19
C ILE A 185 -6.54 15.01 0.11
N ARG A 186 -5.55 14.13 0.39
CA ARG A 186 -5.56 13.29 1.58
C ARG A 186 -5.39 14.12 2.84
N GLU A 187 -4.45 15.02 2.83
CA GLU A 187 -4.12 15.93 3.94
C GLU A 187 -5.30 16.87 4.23
N THR A 188 -5.95 17.39 3.20
CA THR A 188 -7.14 18.24 3.34
C THR A 188 -8.31 17.45 3.93
N LYS A 189 -8.47 16.19 3.56
CA LYS A 189 -9.47 15.30 4.18
C LYS A 189 -9.21 15.10 5.68
N LEU A 190 -7.96 14.87 6.07
CA LEU A 190 -7.58 14.77 7.48
C LEU A 190 -7.87 16.07 8.23
N LEU A 191 -7.47 17.21 7.64
CA LEU A 191 -7.74 18.53 8.21
C LEU A 191 -9.25 18.77 8.42
N ALA A 192 -10.08 18.36 7.44
CA ALA A 192 -11.53 18.45 7.57
C ALA A 192 -12.05 17.57 8.73
N ALA A 193 -11.48 16.38 8.90
CA ALA A 193 -11.84 15.50 9.99
C ALA A 193 -11.46 16.09 11.35
N GLU A 194 -10.24 16.59 11.50
CA GLU A 194 -9.75 17.18 12.76
C GLU A 194 -10.53 18.43 13.16
N LYS A 195 -10.72 19.36 12.22
CA LYS A 195 -11.39 20.64 12.52
C LYS A 195 -12.91 20.57 12.49
N GLY A 196 -13.49 19.65 11.70
CA GLY A 196 -14.93 19.52 11.52
C GLY A 196 -15.60 18.59 12.51
N TYR A 197 -14.84 17.77 13.25
CA TYR A 197 -15.37 16.70 14.10
C TYR A 197 -16.42 17.17 15.09
N ASN A 198 -16.10 18.15 15.93
CA ASN A 198 -17.01 18.63 16.97
C ASN A 198 -18.30 19.24 16.37
N THR A 199 -18.16 19.97 15.26
CA THR A 199 -19.32 20.56 14.56
C THR A 199 -20.22 19.46 13.98
N LEU A 200 -19.63 18.44 13.37
CA LEU A 200 -20.38 17.31 12.84
C LEU A 200 -21.10 16.57 13.97
N MET A 201 -20.38 16.20 15.03
CA MET A 201 -20.96 15.46 16.16
C MET A 201 -22.14 16.21 16.81
N ALA A 202 -22.02 17.52 16.96
CA ALA A 202 -23.11 18.35 17.49
C ALA A 202 -24.35 18.41 16.57
N SER A 203 -24.15 18.21 15.28
CA SER A 203 -25.21 18.27 14.25
C SER A 203 -25.86 16.91 13.96
N LEU A 204 -25.25 15.81 14.39
CA LEU A 204 -25.81 14.47 14.16
C LEU A 204 -27.16 14.29 14.85
N ARG A 205 -28.07 13.68 14.14
CA ARG A 205 -29.37 13.24 14.65
C ARG A 205 -29.47 11.75 14.47
N MET A 206 -29.94 11.07 15.46
CA MET A 206 -30.27 9.64 15.35
C MET A 206 -31.47 9.50 14.42
N PRO A 207 -31.39 8.73 13.37
CA PRO A 207 -32.55 8.40 12.55
C PRO A 207 -33.52 7.52 13.35
N GLU A 208 -34.79 7.52 12.96
CA GLU A 208 -35.76 6.60 13.55
C GLU A 208 -35.38 5.16 13.25
N PRO A 209 -35.43 4.27 14.22
CA PRO A 209 -35.11 2.87 14.01
C PRO A 209 -36.02 2.22 12.96
N VAL A 210 -35.45 1.50 12.03
CA VAL A 210 -36.21 0.67 11.10
C VAL A 210 -36.74 -0.53 11.86
N GLU A 211 -38.07 -0.65 11.88
CA GLU A 211 -38.76 -1.78 12.50
C GLU A 211 -38.46 -3.10 11.79
N ASP A 212 -38.46 -4.20 12.52
CA ASP A 212 -38.27 -5.57 12.02
C ASP A 212 -36.92 -5.89 11.35
N LYS A 213 -35.93 -4.98 11.45
CA LYS A 213 -34.57 -5.23 10.93
C LYS A 213 -33.53 -5.11 12.05
N LYS A 214 -32.73 -6.15 12.23
CA LYS A 214 -31.56 -6.14 13.10
C LYS A 214 -30.39 -6.80 12.39
N VAL A 215 -29.21 -6.21 12.47
CA VAL A 215 -28.00 -6.73 11.83
C VAL A 215 -26.94 -7.04 12.87
N ALA A 216 -26.42 -8.26 12.83
CA ALA A 216 -25.26 -8.68 13.60
C ALA A 216 -24.00 -8.52 12.75
N ILE A 217 -23.00 -7.82 13.27
CA ILE A 217 -21.70 -7.63 12.62
C ILE A 217 -20.66 -8.40 13.41
N VAL A 218 -20.01 -9.36 12.78
CA VAL A 218 -18.94 -10.15 13.40
C VAL A 218 -17.59 -9.52 13.07
N GLY A 219 -16.93 -9.00 14.09
CA GLY A 219 -15.67 -8.28 14.00
C GLY A 219 -15.83 -6.77 14.09
N GLY A 220 -15.16 -6.17 15.07
CA GLY A 220 -15.14 -4.72 15.34
C GLY A 220 -13.94 -4.00 14.74
N GLY A 221 -13.34 -4.53 13.66
CA GLY A 221 -12.30 -3.87 12.90
C GLY A 221 -12.85 -2.75 12.01
N PRO A 222 -11.99 -2.10 11.17
CA PRO A 222 -12.39 -0.97 10.34
C PRO A 222 -13.61 -1.26 9.47
N THR A 223 -13.67 -2.45 8.88
CA THR A 223 -14.81 -2.88 8.03
C THR A 223 -16.10 -3.00 8.83
N GLY A 224 -16.06 -3.63 10.01
CA GLY A 224 -17.25 -3.79 10.86
C GLY A 224 -17.74 -2.46 11.39
N ILE A 225 -16.85 -1.56 11.80
CA ILE A 225 -17.19 -0.20 12.23
C ILE A 225 -17.81 0.60 11.08
N ALA A 226 -17.24 0.51 9.87
CA ALA A 226 -17.80 1.19 8.70
C ALA A 226 -19.19 0.65 8.34
N ALA A 227 -19.40 -0.67 8.39
CA ALA A 227 -20.69 -1.28 8.16
C ALA A 227 -21.73 -0.80 9.20
N ALA A 228 -21.36 -0.80 10.48
CA ALA A 228 -22.22 -0.29 11.56
C ALA A 228 -22.58 1.19 11.36
N TYR A 229 -21.60 2.00 10.93
CA TYR A 229 -21.81 3.42 10.66
C TYR A 229 -22.86 3.63 9.57
N PHE A 230 -22.71 2.97 8.41
CA PHE A 230 -23.64 3.15 7.30
C PHE A 230 -25.04 2.58 7.61
N LEU A 231 -25.12 1.44 8.24
CA LEU A 231 -26.39 0.86 8.66
C LEU A 231 -27.08 1.75 9.71
N GLY A 232 -26.33 2.27 10.68
CA GLY A 232 -26.84 3.18 11.70
C GLY A 232 -27.37 4.49 11.11
N ARG A 233 -26.75 5.01 10.05
CA ARG A 233 -27.26 6.18 9.32
C ARG A 233 -28.61 5.94 8.67
N GLU A 234 -28.88 4.72 8.25
CA GLU A 234 -30.16 4.29 7.67
C GLU A 234 -31.17 3.86 8.74
N GLY A 235 -30.84 4.04 10.02
CA GLY A 235 -31.72 3.67 11.12
C GLY A 235 -31.79 2.17 11.40
N VAL A 236 -30.91 1.34 10.80
CA VAL A 236 -30.92 -0.09 11.02
C VAL A 236 -30.17 -0.43 12.31
N PRO A 237 -30.86 -1.01 13.34
CA PRO A 237 -30.20 -1.41 14.57
C PRO A 237 -29.13 -2.46 14.33
N THR A 238 -27.90 -2.18 14.78
CA THR A 238 -26.76 -3.08 14.59
C THR A 238 -26.11 -3.44 15.92
N THR A 239 -25.64 -4.69 16.00
CA THR A 239 -24.83 -5.17 17.12
C THR A 239 -23.50 -5.69 16.60
N ILE A 240 -22.40 -5.13 17.09
CA ILE A 240 -21.05 -5.59 16.76
C ILE A 240 -20.61 -6.63 17.79
N PHE A 241 -20.23 -7.81 17.32
CA PHE A 241 -19.63 -8.86 18.12
C PHE A 241 -18.13 -8.82 17.91
N GLU A 242 -17.36 -8.47 18.93
CA GLU A 242 -15.92 -8.35 18.88
C GLU A 242 -15.29 -9.28 19.95
N ARG A 243 -14.23 -9.98 19.56
CA ARG A 243 -13.49 -10.86 20.45
C ARG A 243 -12.65 -10.07 21.45
N GLU A 244 -12.07 -8.98 20.99
CA GLU A 244 -11.23 -8.13 21.82
C GLU A 244 -12.06 -7.15 22.66
N ARG A 245 -11.49 -6.66 23.75
CA ARG A 245 -12.17 -5.72 24.66
C ARG A 245 -12.42 -4.34 24.06
N LYS A 246 -11.78 -4.02 22.95
CA LYS A 246 -11.88 -2.72 22.27
C LYS A 246 -12.13 -2.94 20.77
N LEU A 247 -12.96 -2.06 20.21
CA LEU A 247 -13.13 -1.96 18.77
C LEU A 247 -11.90 -1.29 18.13
N GLY A 248 -11.70 -1.51 16.83
CA GLY A 248 -10.67 -0.85 16.02
C GLY A 248 -9.90 -1.84 15.14
N GLY A 249 -9.43 -2.94 15.69
CA GLY A 249 -8.64 -3.92 14.94
C GLY A 249 -7.32 -3.32 14.42
N VAL A 250 -6.84 -3.86 13.30
CA VAL A 250 -5.67 -3.34 12.57
C VAL A 250 -6.18 -2.57 11.36
N PRO A 251 -5.84 -1.27 11.23
CA PRO A 251 -6.25 -0.43 10.12
C PRO A 251 -5.48 -0.75 8.82
#